data_6cb9080222576fe5f6340e2c70d29798
#
_entry.id   6cb9080222576fe5f6340e2c70d29798
#
_cell.length_a   1.000
_cell.length_b   1.000
_cell.length_c   1.000
_cell.angle_alpha   90.00
_cell.angle_beta   90.00
_cell.angle_gamma   90.00
#
_symmetry.space_group_name_H-M   'P 1'
#
loop_
_entity.id
_entity.type
_entity.pdbx_description
1 polymer ?
#
loop_
_entity_poly.entity_id
_entity_poly.type
_entity_poly.pdbx_seq_one_letter_code
_entity_poly.pdbx_strand_id
1 'polypeptide(L)'
;MVTKYKSGLISVVLTFAVSFGVPSHAQTSSVEGTQTSENASSDGPAPGGDAAALAKQLSNPISSLISVPFQFNYDTGLGQTDADRWILNLQPVVPFDLNEDWNLISRTILPVIDLESPVVGGNDVSGIGDVVQSFFFSPKAPTANGWIWGAGPALLLPTGKDEFTADQWGLGPTAVALKQQNGWTYGGLMNHIWGIDAPSDQEDVNATYLQPFLAFTTPDAWTYSLVMESTYDWNTEEWTVPVNAQVSKLMHFGKQPVSLQVGYRHYFDKPSGGPDWGLRFTAIFLFPK
;
A
#
# COMPACT_ATOMS: atom_id res chain seq x y z
N MET A 1 -37.16 0.55 20.42
CA MET A 1 -37.14 0.95 19.01
C MET A 1 -35.75 1.56 18.79
N VAL A 2 -34.78 0.71 18.46
CA VAL A 2 -33.38 1.12 18.30
C VAL A 2 -33.20 1.40 16.82
N THR A 3 -33.13 2.67 16.47
CA THR A 3 -32.84 3.13 15.11
C THR A 3 -31.38 2.82 14.83
N LYS A 4 -31.11 1.79 14.03
CA LYS A 4 -29.77 1.49 13.53
C LYS A 4 -29.34 2.64 12.60
N TYR A 5 -28.48 3.51 13.06
CA TYR A 5 -27.72 4.42 12.21
C TYR A 5 -26.65 3.59 11.47
N LYS A 6 -27.00 2.97 10.34
CA LYS A 6 -26.09 2.27 9.44
C LYS A 6 -25.65 3.11 8.24
N SER A 7 -25.95 4.39 8.21
CA SER A 7 -25.62 5.26 7.08
C SER A 7 -24.38 6.09 7.40
N GLY A 8 -23.26 5.81 6.75
CA GLY A 8 -22.14 6.72 6.63
C GLY A 8 -20.76 6.27 7.13
N LEU A 9 -20.58 5.05 7.62
CA LEU A 9 -19.28 4.61 8.17
C LEU A 9 -18.57 3.49 7.37
N ILE A 10 -19.15 3.03 6.26
CA ILE A 10 -18.50 2.04 5.39
C ILE A 10 -17.73 2.76 4.28
N SER A 11 -16.75 3.58 4.62
CA SER A 11 -15.62 3.78 3.72
C SER A 11 -14.78 2.52 3.81
N VAL A 12 -14.97 1.60 2.87
CA VAL A 12 -14.06 0.47 2.67
C VAL A 12 -12.66 1.04 2.52
N VAL A 13 -11.87 1.01 3.61
CA VAL A 13 -10.50 1.53 3.63
C VAL A 13 -9.61 0.57 2.84
N LEU A 14 -9.67 0.69 1.53
CA LEU A 14 -8.72 0.06 0.61
C LEU A 14 -7.38 0.80 0.66
N THR A 15 -6.64 0.65 1.75
CA THR A 15 -5.37 1.35 1.94
C THR A 15 -4.20 0.50 1.45
N PHE A 16 -3.54 0.94 0.40
CA PHE A 16 -2.35 0.30 -0.18
C PHE A 16 -1.07 1.10 0.13
N ALA A 17 0.07 0.47 0.37
CA ALA A 17 1.32 1.12 0.73
C ALA A 17 2.43 0.98 -0.33
N VAL A 18 3.05 2.10 -0.70
CA VAL A 18 4.36 2.21 -1.38
C VAL A 18 5.01 3.56 -1.02
N SER A 19 6.33 3.62 -0.86
CA SER A 19 7.08 4.67 -0.11
C SER A 19 7.96 5.67 -0.88
N PHE A 20 8.16 6.97 -0.42
CA PHE A 20 8.96 8.07 -1.05
C PHE A 20 9.59 9.21 -0.22
N GLY A 21 10.57 9.99 -0.73
CA GLY A 21 11.11 11.23 -0.22
C GLY A 21 11.98 12.10 -1.14
N VAL A 22 12.34 13.30 -0.71
CA VAL A 22 12.96 14.40 -1.46
C VAL A 22 14.45 14.55 -1.10
N PRO A 23 15.35 14.91 -2.05
CA PRO A 23 16.77 15.09 -1.76
C PRO A 23 17.10 16.48 -1.23
N SER A 24 17.98 16.56 -0.24
CA SER A 24 18.68 17.77 0.15
C SER A 24 20.01 17.88 -0.61
N HIS A 25 20.27 19.06 -1.19
CA HIS A 25 21.53 19.38 -1.86
C HIS A 25 22.65 19.54 -0.85
N ALA A 26 23.80 18.89 -1.08
CA ALA A 26 25.06 19.29 -0.53
C ALA A 26 26.11 19.35 -1.66
N GLN A 27 26.81 20.47 -1.69
CA GLN A 27 27.71 20.92 -2.73
C GLN A 27 29.02 20.12 -2.79
N THR A 28 29.55 20.09 -4.01
CA THR A 28 30.85 19.63 -4.47
C THR A 28 32.07 20.21 -3.73
N SER A 29 33.10 19.39 -3.55
CA SER A 29 34.49 19.82 -3.76
C SER A 29 35.30 18.68 -4.31
N SER A 30 35.89 18.94 -5.46
CA SER A 30 36.80 18.14 -6.22
C SER A 30 38.20 18.11 -5.58
N VAL A 31 38.83 16.96 -5.52
CA VAL A 31 40.31 16.84 -5.55
C VAL A 31 40.69 15.66 -6.43
N GLU A 32 41.54 15.94 -7.39
CA GLU A 32 42.19 15.08 -8.35
C GLU A 32 43.37 14.37 -7.70
N GLY A 33 43.67 13.12 -8.09
CA GLY A 33 44.93 12.47 -7.66
C GLY A 33 45.04 10.99 -8.01
N THR A 34 45.42 10.68 -9.25
CA THR A 34 46.39 9.67 -9.73
C THR A 34 46.28 8.18 -9.28
N GLN A 35 46.25 7.35 -10.30
CA GLN A 35 46.37 5.90 -10.47
C GLN A 35 47.42 5.20 -9.60
N THR A 36 47.13 3.97 -9.18
CA THR A 36 47.96 2.79 -9.57
C THR A 36 47.15 1.50 -9.40
N SER A 37 47.33 0.60 -10.35
CA SER A 37 46.73 -0.73 -10.51
C SER A 37 47.33 -1.74 -9.51
N GLU A 38 46.53 -2.73 -9.14
CA GLU A 38 46.69 -4.17 -9.34
C GLU A 38 46.03 -5.03 -8.26
N ASN A 39 45.33 -6.00 -8.79
CA ASN A 39 45.10 -7.37 -8.35
C ASN A 39 43.87 -7.72 -7.48
N ALA A 40 42.90 -8.20 -8.21
CA ALA A 40 42.30 -9.55 -8.18
C ALA A 40 41.61 -10.04 -6.90
N SER A 41 40.28 -10.25 -7.09
CA SER A 41 39.54 -11.42 -6.65
C SER A 41 39.09 -11.51 -5.20
N SER A 42 37.93 -11.01 -4.95
CA SER A 42 36.82 -11.74 -4.29
C SER A 42 35.56 -10.92 -4.40
N ASP A 43 34.90 -10.91 -5.59
CA ASP A 43 33.60 -10.30 -5.80
C ASP A 43 32.53 -11.21 -5.22
N GLY A 44 32.30 -11.05 -3.91
CA GLY A 44 30.95 -11.16 -3.38
C GLY A 44 30.29 -9.78 -3.53
N PRO A 45 28.99 -9.67 -3.89
CA PRO A 45 28.30 -8.39 -3.99
C PRO A 45 28.49 -7.59 -2.69
N ALA A 46 28.80 -6.31 -2.79
CA ALA A 46 28.92 -5.45 -1.62
C ALA A 46 27.59 -5.48 -0.84
N PRO A 47 27.60 -5.61 0.50
CA PRO A 47 26.40 -5.76 1.33
C PRO A 47 25.31 -4.67 1.13
N GLY A 48 25.68 -3.52 0.57
CA GLY A 48 24.75 -2.43 0.25
C GLY A 48 24.04 -2.59 -1.10
N GLY A 49 24.63 -3.27 -2.08
CA GLY A 49 24.08 -3.43 -3.42
C GLY A 49 22.80 -4.29 -3.44
N ASP A 50 22.81 -5.38 -2.69
CA ASP A 50 21.66 -6.29 -2.60
C ASP A 50 20.48 -5.64 -1.87
N ALA A 51 20.74 -4.88 -0.80
CA ALA A 51 19.71 -4.18 -0.06
C ALA A 51 19.02 -3.08 -0.91
N ALA A 52 19.79 -2.32 -1.69
CA ALA A 52 19.23 -1.30 -2.59
C ALA A 52 18.40 -1.93 -3.72
N ALA A 53 18.88 -3.06 -4.27
CA ALA A 53 18.13 -3.81 -5.30
C ALA A 53 16.79 -4.34 -4.74
N LEU A 54 16.79 -4.92 -3.54
CA LEU A 54 15.57 -5.38 -2.87
C LEU A 54 14.63 -4.22 -2.51
N ALA A 55 15.15 -3.10 -2.02
CA ALA A 55 14.36 -1.90 -1.74
C ALA A 55 13.69 -1.35 -3.01
N LYS A 56 14.40 -1.36 -4.13
CA LYS A 56 13.85 -1.00 -5.43
C LYS A 56 12.79 -1.99 -5.91
N GLN A 57 13.00 -3.29 -5.75
CA GLN A 57 12.00 -4.31 -6.06
C GLN A 57 10.75 -4.14 -5.20
N LEU A 58 10.90 -3.85 -3.90
CA LEU A 58 9.80 -3.62 -2.98
C LEU A 58 8.95 -2.41 -3.39
N SER A 59 9.52 -1.40 -4.03
CA SER A 59 8.78 -0.25 -4.57
C SER A 59 7.92 -0.59 -5.79
N ASN A 60 7.98 -1.82 -6.31
CA ASN A 60 7.13 -2.33 -7.37
C ASN A 60 6.06 -3.27 -6.76
N PRO A 61 4.77 -2.89 -6.73
CA PRO A 61 3.70 -3.68 -6.10
C PRO A 61 3.41 -5.02 -6.79
N ILE A 62 3.95 -5.24 -7.98
CA ILE A 62 3.83 -6.49 -8.76
C ILE A 62 5.19 -7.11 -9.06
N SER A 63 6.17 -6.89 -8.18
CA SER A 63 7.48 -7.54 -8.30
C SER A 63 7.39 -9.06 -8.08
N SER A 64 8.40 -9.79 -8.57
CA SER A 64 8.54 -11.22 -8.31
C SER A 64 9.09 -11.55 -6.90
N LEU A 65 8.98 -10.62 -5.97
CA LEU A 65 9.43 -10.75 -4.59
C LEU A 65 8.26 -11.12 -3.68
N ILE A 66 8.39 -12.18 -2.90
CA ILE A 66 7.43 -12.47 -1.83
C ILE A 66 7.66 -11.46 -0.71
N SER A 67 6.61 -10.75 -0.32
CA SER A 67 6.65 -9.81 0.78
C SER A 67 5.43 -9.94 1.69
N VAL A 68 5.63 -9.70 2.98
CA VAL A 68 4.57 -9.72 3.99
C VAL A 68 4.62 -8.42 4.79
N PRO A 69 3.93 -7.36 4.34
CA PRO A 69 3.77 -6.12 5.08
C PRO A 69 2.82 -6.26 6.26
N PHE A 70 3.26 -5.74 7.41
CA PHE A 70 2.44 -5.43 8.58
C PHE A 70 2.37 -3.90 8.66
N GLN A 71 1.25 -3.33 8.23
CA GLN A 71 1.08 -1.90 8.14
C GLN A 71 0.11 -1.40 9.21
N PHE A 72 0.64 -0.68 10.18
CA PHE A 72 -0.11 -0.01 11.23
C PHE A 72 -0.43 1.41 10.78
N ASN A 73 -1.70 1.77 10.84
CA ASN A 73 -2.18 3.13 10.61
C ASN A 73 -2.88 3.60 11.87
N TYR A 74 -2.55 4.80 12.28
CA TYR A 74 -3.26 5.58 13.29
C TYR A 74 -3.90 6.75 12.58
N ASP A 75 -5.20 6.89 12.69
CA ASP A 75 -5.97 8.01 12.15
C ASP A 75 -6.72 8.70 13.31
N THR A 76 -6.81 10.01 13.28
CA THR A 76 -7.46 10.82 14.34
C THR A 76 -8.37 11.88 13.76
N GLY A 77 -9.25 12.45 14.59
CA GLY A 77 -10.22 13.47 14.19
C GLY A 77 -11.51 12.89 13.61
N LEU A 78 -11.90 11.65 14.01
CA LEU A 78 -13.10 11.04 13.50
C LEU A 78 -14.36 11.46 14.28
N GLY A 79 -15.39 11.84 13.53
CA GLY A 79 -16.73 12.10 14.06
C GLY A 79 -16.84 13.31 14.98
N GLN A 80 -17.78 13.23 15.93
CA GLN A 80 -18.10 14.32 16.87
C GLN A 80 -17.20 14.33 18.11
N THR A 81 -16.48 13.26 18.34
CA THR A 81 -15.66 13.02 19.55
C THR A 81 -14.17 13.19 19.28
N ASP A 82 -13.77 13.54 18.05
CA ASP A 82 -12.37 13.50 17.59
C ASP A 82 -11.73 12.13 17.81
N ALA A 83 -12.52 11.06 17.59
CA ALA A 83 -12.12 9.70 17.89
C ALA A 83 -10.88 9.25 17.11
N ASP A 84 -10.17 8.29 17.70
CA ASP A 84 -8.99 7.67 17.14
C ASP A 84 -9.35 6.31 16.51
N ARG A 85 -8.62 5.95 15.45
CA ARG A 85 -8.73 4.65 14.79
C ARG A 85 -7.37 4.04 14.54
N TRP A 86 -7.21 2.79 14.96
CA TRP A 86 -6.04 1.96 14.63
C TRP A 86 -6.43 0.91 13.59
N ILE A 87 -5.61 0.78 12.55
CA ILE A 87 -5.80 -0.26 11.53
C ILE A 87 -4.47 -0.98 11.32
N LEU A 88 -4.45 -2.28 11.57
CA LEU A 88 -3.38 -3.16 11.12
C LEU A 88 -3.81 -3.83 9.82
N ASN A 89 -3.19 -3.47 8.71
CA ASN A 89 -3.33 -4.19 7.45
C ASN A 89 -2.23 -5.25 7.32
N LEU A 90 -2.60 -6.51 7.27
CA LEU A 90 -1.73 -7.60 6.86
C LEU A 90 -1.86 -7.76 5.34
N GLN A 91 -0.74 -7.58 4.59
CA GLN A 91 -0.80 -7.46 3.12
C GLN A 91 0.17 -8.39 2.38
N PRO A 92 0.08 -9.73 2.49
CA PRO A 92 0.96 -10.63 1.76
C PRO A 92 0.84 -10.44 0.24
N VAL A 93 2.00 -10.37 -0.41
CA VAL A 93 2.16 -10.36 -1.87
C VAL A 93 2.96 -11.59 -2.26
N VAL A 94 2.35 -12.44 -3.07
CA VAL A 94 2.96 -13.72 -3.49
C VAL A 94 2.92 -13.84 -5.00
N PRO A 95 4.09 -13.81 -5.67
CA PRO A 95 4.19 -14.06 -7.10
C PRO A 95 4.23 -15.56 -7.42
N PHE A 96 3.45 -15.97 -8.40
CA PHE A 96 3.42 -17.30 -8.98
C PHE A 96 3.90 -17.24 -10.42
N ASP A 97 4.84 -18.11 -10.79
CA ASP A 97 5.27 -18.27 -12.17
C ASP A 97 4.19 -19.03 -12.95
N LEU A 98 3.57 -18.40 -13.96
CA LEU A 98 2.59 -19.08 -14.82
C LEU A 98 3.25 -19.81 -15.97
N ASN A 99 4.20 -19.15 -16.62
CA ASN A 99 5.00 -19.67 -17.73
C ASN A 99 6.28 -18.84 -17.91
N GLU A 100 7.00 -18.97 -19.03
CA GLU A 100 8.25 -18.24 -19.29
C GLU A 100 8.04 -16.72 -19.38
N ASP A 101 6.86 -16.26 -19.82
CA ASP A 101 6.58 -14.86 -20.11
C ASP A 101 5.73 -14.16 -19.03
N TRP A 102 4.95 -14.90 -18.21
CA TRP A 102 3.95 -14.34 -17.34
C TRP A 102 4.04 -14.80 -15.90
N ASN A 103 3.79 -13.86 -15.00
CA ASN A 103 3.54 -14.07 -13.57
C ASN A 103 2.07 -13.78 -13.22
N LEU A 104 1.58 -14.49 -12.22
CA LEU A 104 0.38 -14.12 -11.47
C LEU A 104 0.82 -13.60 -10.09
N ILE A 105 0.51 -12.36 -9.77
CA ILE A 105 0.77 -11.80 -8.45
C ILE A 105 -0.53 -11.80 -7.66
N SER A 106 -0.55 -12.53 -6.55
CA SER A 106 -1.63 -12.54 -5.58
C SER A 106 -1.33 -11.56 -4.48
N ARG A 107 -2.25 -10.63 -4.22
CA ARG A 107 -2.17 -9.66 -3.14
C ARG A 107 -3.43 -9.71 -2.31
N THR A 108 -3.28 -10.02 -1.03
CA THR A 108 -4.35 -10.02 -0.05
C THR A 108 -4.21 -8.81 0.86
N ILE A 109 -5.30 -8.20 1.29
CA ILE A 109 -5.33 -7.19 2.34
C ILE A 109 -6.34 -7.64 3.37
N LEU A 110 -5.87 -7.89 4.58
CA LEU A 110 -6.69 -8.23 5.74
C LEU A 110 -6.56 -7.10 6.76
N PRO A 111 -7.60 -6.28 6.97
CA PRO A 111 -7.60 -5.23 7.98
C PRO A 111 -8.08 -5.76 9.34
N VAL A 112 -7.35 -5.41 10.40
CA VAL A 112 -7.79 -5.52 11.79
C VAL A 112 -7.93 -4.11 12.33
N ILE A 113 -9.10 -3.76 12.86
CA ILE A 113 -9.50 -2.40 13.14
C ILE A 113 -9.86 -2.29 14.61
N ASP A 114 -9.42 -1.21 15.23
CA ASP A 114 -9.83 -0.74 16.56
C ASP A 114 -10.27 0.72 16.40
N LEU A 115 -11.50 1.03 16.75
CA LEU A 115 -12.13 2.32 16.55
C LEU A 115 -12.78 2.80 17.85
N GLU A 116 -12.30 3.92 18.37
CA GLU A 116 -13.01 4.66 19.39
C GLU A 116 -14.33 5.19 18.84
N SER A 117 -15.32 5.34 19.70
CA SER A 117 -16.65 5.79 19.23
C SER A 117 -16.61 7.21 18.66
N PRO A 118 -16.90 7.40 17.36
CA PRO A 118 -16.98 8.72 16.76
C PRO A 118 -18.28 9.48 17.13
N VAL A 119 -19.12 8.88 17.96
CA VAL A 119 -20.42 9.42 18.38
C VAL A 119 -20.49 9.53 19.89
N VAL A 120 -20.95 10.66 20.39
CA VAL A 120 -21.08 10.91 21.85
C VAL A 120 -22.00 9.87 22.48
N GLY A 121 -21.48 9.15 23.50
CA GLY A 121 -22.19 8.08 24.19
C GLY A 121 -22.28 6.75 23.45
N GLY A 122 -21.58 6.62 22.33
CA GLY A 122 -21.37 5.34 21.64
C GLY A 122 -20.35 4.44 22.34
N ASN A 123 -20.15 3.24 21.83
CA ASN A 123 -19.16 2.30 22.32
C ASN A 123 -18.00 2.21 21.33
N ASP A 124 -16.80 1.96 21.85
CA ASP A 124 -15.65 1.57 21.04
C ASP A 124 -15.90 0.19 20.47
N VAL A 125 -15.41 -0.02 19.22
CA VAL A 125 -15.59 -1.25 18.48
C VAL A 125 -14.28 -1.73 17.89
N SER A 126 -14.07 -3.05 17.88
CA SER A 126 -12.89 -3.64 17.26
C SER A 126 -13.24 -4.93 16.53
N GLY A 127 -12.55 -5.20 15.45
CA GLY A 127 -12.84 -6.38 14.64
C GLY A 127 -11.94 -6.52 13.43
N ILE A 128 -12.25 -7.54 12.65
CA ILE A 128 -11.66 -7.77 11.33
C ILE A 128 -12.57 -7.09 10.30
N GLY A 129 -12.00 -6.40 9.34
CA GLY A 129 -12.73 -5.88 8.19
C GLY A 129 -12.79 -6.88 7.02
N ASP A 130 -13.42 -6.46 5.95
CA ASP A 130 -13.51 -7.27 4.74
C ASP A 130 -12.16 -7.41 4.05
N VAL A 131 -11.86 -8.63 3.61
CA VAL A 131 -10.63 -8.93 2.89
C VAL A 131 -10.75 -8.50 1.43
N VAL A 132 -9.74 -7.79 0.95
CA VAL A 132 -9.58 -7.52 -0.48
C VAL A 132 -8.51 -8.43 -1.05
N GLN A 133 -8.88 -9.20 -2.07
CA GLN A 133 -7.99 -10.09 -2.80
C GLN A 133 -7.83 -9.58 -4.24
N SER A 134 -6.60 -9.24 -4.63
CA SER A 134 -6.30 -8.83 -6.00
C SER A 134 -5.37 -9.83 -6.69
N PHE A 135 -5.61 -10.06 -7.96
CA PHE A 135 -4.77 -10.87 -8.82
C PHE A 135 -4.31 -10.04 -10.01
N PHE A 136 -2.99 -9.97 -10.23
CA PHE A 136 -2.42 -9.27 -11.37
C PHE A 136 -1.70 -10.26 -12.28
N PHE A 137 -2.19 -10.40 -13.50
CA PHE A 137 -1.43 -11.03 -14.60
C PHE A 137 -0.44 -10.00 -15.12
N SER A 138 0.84 -10.27 -15.01
CA SER A 138 1.92 -9.34 -15.32
C SER A 138 2.96 -10.01 -16.21
N PRO A 139 3.38 -9.40 -17.34
CA PRO A 139 4.54 -9.87 -18.10
C PRO A 139 5.80 -9.83 -17.23
N LYS A 140 6.67 -10.83 -17.35
CA LYS A 140 7.96 -10.88 -16.64
C LYS A 140 8.93 -9.81 -17.13
N ALA A 141 8.88 -9.48 -18.41
CA ALA A 141 9.69 -8.44 -19.02
C ALA A 141 8.94 -7.12 -19.12
N PRO A 142 9.58 -5.99 -18.82
CA PRO A 142 9.02 -4.67 -19.09
C PRO A 142 8.76 -4.48 -20.60
N THR A 143 7.88 -3.55 -20.93
CA THR A 143 7.69 -3.12 -22.33
C THR A 143 8.98 -2.52 -22.90
N ALA A 144 9.05 -2.35 -24.24
CA ALA A 144 10.19 -1.72 -24.91
C ALA A 144 10.54 -0.31 -24.37
N ASN A 145 9.55 0.41 -23.82
CA ASN A 145 9.73 1.71 -23.20
C ASN A 145 9.99 1.63 -21.68
N GLY A 146 10.20 0.43 -21.13
CA GLY A 146 10.52 0.20 -19.73
C GLY A 146 9.34 0.26 -18.75
N TRP A 147 8.11 0.21 -19.23
CA TRP A 147 6.93 0.11 -18.38
C TRP A 147 6.73 -1.33 -17.89
N ILE A 148 6.46 -1.46 -16.58
CA ILE A 148 6.02 -2.67 -15.92
C ILE A 148 4.52 -2.50 -15.67
N TRP A 149 3.73 -3.53 -15.97
CA TRP A 149 2.29 -3.44 -15.79
C TRP A 149 1.68 -4.79 -15.42
N GLY A 150 0.50 -4.75 -14.86
CA GLY A 150 -0.32 -5.93 -14.58
C GLY A 150 -1.78 -5.54 -14.46
N ALA A 151 -2.65 -6.47 -14.80
CA ALA A 151 -4.09 -6.28 -14.66
C ALA A 151 -4.77 -7.62 -14.33
N GLY A 152 -5.97 -7.54 -13.73
CA GLY A 152 -6.74 -8.72 -13.40
C GLY A 152 -7.96 -8.39 -12.53
N PRO A 153 -8.54 -9.39 -11.84
CA PRO A 153 -9.67 -9.18 -10.94
C PRO A 153 -9.24 -8.74 -9.54
N ALA A 154 -10.09 -7.93 -8.92
CA ALA A 154 -10.12 -7.65 -7.49
C ALA A 154 -11.43 -8.17 -6.91
N LEU A 155 -11.36 -8.79 -5.74
CA LEU A 155 -12.47 -9.39 -5.01
C LEU A 155 -12.59 -8.73 -3.65
N LEU A 156 -13.79 -8.40 -3.22
CA LEU A 156 -14.13 -8.09 -1.83
C LEU A 156 -14.79 -9.33 -1.23
N LEU A 157 -14.28 -9.77 -0.09
CA LEU A 157 -14.75 -10.96 0.62
C LEU A 157 -15.43 -10.50 1.92
N PRO A 158 -16.69 -10.88 2.19
CA PRO A 158 -17.42 -10.48 3.40
C PRO A 158 -16.91 -11.27 4.62
N THR A 159 -15.68 -10.97 5.04
CA THR A 159 -15.01 -11.62 6.17
C THR A 159 -15.03 -10.78 7.42
N GLY A 160 -15.46 -9.54 7.31
CA GLY A 160 -15.52 -8.58 8.39
C GLY A 160 -16.60 -8.94 9.41
N LYS A 161 -16.59 -8.20 10.51
CA LYS A 161 -17.56 -8.35 11.60
C LYS A 161 -18.32 -7.06 11.81
N ASP A 162 -19.62 -7.19 12.01
CA ASP A 162 -20.53 -6.15 12.47
C ASP A 162 -20.33 -4.80 11.72
N GLU A 163 -19.65 -3.85 12.33
CA GLU A 163 -19.46 -2.50 11.80
C GLU A 163 -18.37 -2.40 10.71
N PHE A 164 -17.59 -3.49 10.50
CA PHE A 164 -16.44 -3.51 9.59
C PHE A 164 -16.63 -4.39 8.36
N THR A 165 -17.87 -4.73 8.04
CA THR A 165 -18.22 -5.53 6.85
C THR A 165 -19.25 -4.82 5.98
N ALA A 166 -19.08 -4.95 4.67
CA ALA A 166 -20.14 -4.61 3.71
C ALA A 166 -21.20 -5.73 3.63
N ASP A 167 -20.95 -6.89 4.27
CA ASP A 167 -21.83 -8.06 4.29
C ASP A 167 -22.26 -8.54 2.88
N GLN A 168 -21.39 -8.31 1.90
CA GLN A 168 -21.60 -8.68 0.50
C GLN A 168 -20.29 -9.02 -0.19
N TRP A 169 -20.35 -9.88 -1.18
CA TRP A 169 -19.24 -10.12 -2.10
C TRP A 169 -19.07 -8.92 -3.04
N GLY A 170 -17.85 -8.66 -3.47
CA GLY A 170 -17.56 -7.68 -4.49
C GLY A 170 -16.58 -8.20 -5.53
N LEU A 171 -16.72 -7.73 -6.75
CA LEU A 171 -15.86 -8.09 -7.87
C LEU A 171 -15.65 -6.86 -8.76
N GLY A 172 -14.44 -6.76 -9.31
CA GLY A 172 -14.15 -5.75 -10.33
C GLY A 172 -12.75 -5.85 -10.90
N PRO A 173 -12.38 -4.97 -11.83
CA PRO A 173 -11.06 -4.95 -12.41
C PRO A 173 -10.05 -4.27 -11.50
N THR A 174 -8.80 -4.71 -11.57
CA THR A 174 -7.63 -4.01 -11.02
C THR A 174 -6.54 -3.91 -12.06
N ALA A 175 -5.79 -2.81 -12.04
CA ALA A 175 -4.65 -2.60 -12.92
C ALA A 175 -3.57 -1.78 -12.22
N VAL A 176 -2.33 -2.01 -12.61
CA VAL A 176 -1.17 -1.24 -12.17
C VAL A 176 -0.23 -1.02 -13.34
N ALA A 177 0.36 0.16 -13.42
CA ALA A 177 1.44 0.46 -14.36
C ALA A 177 2.47 1.36 -13.69
N LEU A 178 3.75 1.04 -13.88
CA LEU A 178 4.85 1.79 -13.29
C LEU A 178 6.12 1.75 -14.15
N LYS A 179 7.03 2.65 -13.85
CA LYS A 179 8.36 2.66 -14.45
C LYS A 179 9.43 2.84 -13.37
N GLN A 180 10.57 2.15 -13.53
CA GLN A 180 11.70 2.21 -12.61
C GLN A 180 12.97 2.61 -13.36
N GLN A 181 13.53 3.79 -13.08
CA GLN A 181 14.80 4.24 -13.67
C GLN A 181 15.56 5.19 -12.75
N ASN A 182 16.87 5.09 -12.68
CA ASN A 182 17.76 6.02 -11.93
C ASN A 182 17.35 6.21 -10.45
N GLY A 183 16.98 5.12 -9.76
CA GLY A 183 16.49 5.18 -8.37
C GLY A 183 15.04 5.57 -8.22
N TRP A 184 14.41 6.14 -9.25
CA TRP A 184 13.00 6.51 -9.24
C TRP A 184 12.10 5.33 -9.60
N THR A 185 10.96 5.25 -8.92
CA THR A 185 9.82 4.41 -9.25
C THR A 185 8.57 5.30 -9.28
N TYR A 186 7.81 5.33 -10.34
CA TYR A 186 6.58 6.10 -10.44
C TYR A 186 5.53 5.35 -11.24
N GLY A 187 4.28 5.57 -10.89
CA GLY A 187 3.19 4.87 -11.52
C GLY A 187 1.87 5.06 -10.78
N GLY A 188 0.96 4.15 -11.02
CA GLY A 188 -0.32 4.12 -10.35
C GLY A 188 -0.96 2.75 -10.38
N LEU A 189 -1.75 2.48 -9.36
CA LEU A 189 -2.62 1.33 -9.26
C LEU A 189 -4.06 1.84 -9.18
N MET A 190 -4.97 1.11 -9.78
CA MET A 190 -6.40 1.36 -9.65
C MET A 190 -7.17 0.06 -9.53
N ASN A 191 -8.30 0.12 -8.86
CA ASN A 191 -9.34 -0.90 -8.98
C ASN A 191 -10.72 -0.25 -8.89
N HIS A 192 -11.72 -0.98 -9.33
CA HIS A 192 -13.11 -0.67 -9.08
C HIS A 192 -13.80 -1.94 -8.61
N ILE A 193 -14.64 -1.84 -7.59
CA ILE A 193 -15.38 -2.97 -7.03
C ILE A 193 -16.86 -2.65 -7.04
N TRP A 194 -17.63 -3.54 -7.66
CA TRP A 194 -19.08 -3.59 -7.54
C TRP A 194 -19.48 -4.67 -6.56
N GLY A 195 -20.44 -4.36 -5.68
CA GLY A 195 -21.08 -5.33 -4.81
C GLY A 195 -21.90 -6.35 -5.60
N ILE A 196 -22.02 -7.54 -5.04
CA ILE A 196 -22.81 -8.64 -5.58
C ILE A 196 -23.62 -9.19 -4.42
N ASP A 197 -24.93 -9.29 -4.63
CA ASP A 197 -25.87 -9.87 -3.65
C ASP A 197 -25.87 -9.14 -2.29
N ALA A 198 -25.92 -7.80 -2.31
CA ALA A 198 -26.11 -7.03 -1.07
C ALA A 198 -27.41 -7.44 -0.36
N PRO A 199 -27.41 -7.51 0.98
CA PRO A 199 -28.63 -7.64 1.75
C PRO A 199 -29.63 -6.52 1.40
N SER A 200 -30.93 -6.82 1.39
CA SER A 200 -31.97 -5.90 0.93
C SER A 200 -32.10 -4.59 1.72
N ASP A 201 -31.44 -4.49 2.86
CA ASP A 201 -31.36 -3.32 3.74
C ASP A 201 -30.02 -2.59 3.66
N GLN A 202 -29.16 -2.97 2.72
CA GLN A 202 -27.85 -2.35 2.48
C GLN A 202 -27.69 -1.92 1.02
N GLU A 203 -26.87 -0.92 0.79
CA GLU A 203 -26.50 -0.50 -0.56
C GLU A 203 -25.38 -1.41 -1.11
N ASP A 204 -25.42 -1.65 -2.41
CA ASP A 204 -24.32 -2.36 -3.10
C ASP A 204 -23.02 -1.54 -2.99
N VAL A 205 -21.92 -2.20 -2.71
CA VAL A 205 -20.59 -1.57 -2.82
C VAL A 205 -20.39 -1.09 -4.26
N ASN A 206 -20.02 0.17 -4.42
CA ASN A 206 -19.71 0.76 -5.72
C ASN A 206 -18.60 1.80 -5.53
N ALA A 207 -17.34 1.34 -5.57
CA ALA A 207 -16.21 2.17 -5.20
C ALA A 207 -15.04 2.02 -6.17
N THR A 208 -14.44 3.16 -6.52
CA THR A 208 -13.18 3.24 -7.30
C THR A 208 -12.04 3.64 -6.40
N TYR A 209 -10.98 2.85 -6.40
CA TYR A 209 -9.73 3.15 -5.72
C TYR A 209 -8.65 3.57 -6.71
N LEU A 210 -7.95 4.67 -6.40
CA LEU A 210 -6.84 5.21 -7.20
C LEU A 210 -5.63 5.43 -6.31
N GLN A 211 -4.49 4.89 -6.72
CA GLN A 211 -3.23 5.00 -5.98
C GLN A 211 -2.09 5.43 -6.91
N PRO A 212 -1.98 6.70 -7.28
CA PRO A 212 -0.75 7.22 -7.87
C PRO A 212 0.36 7.27 -6.83
N PHE A 213 1.54 6.97 -7.28
CA PHE A 213 2.72 6.92 -6.42
C PHE A 213 3.98 7.37 -7.14
N LEU A 214 4.91 7.94 -6.37
CA LEU A 214 6.22 8.41 -6.83
C LEU A 214 7.33 7.93 -5.86
N ALA A 215 8.50 7.12 -6.23
CA ALA A 215 9.61 6.49 -5.43
C ALA A 215 11.00 7.01 -5.77
N PHE A 216 11.80 7.28 -4.72
CA PHE A 216 13.25 7.41 -4.85
C PHE A 216 13.96 6.51 -3.86
N THR A 217 14.67 5.52 -4.38
CA THR A 217 15.51 4.60 -3.59
C THR A 217 16.97 4.95 -3.77
N THR A 218 17.65 5.20 -2.65
CA THR A 218 19.08 5.53 -2.64
C THR A 218 19.96 4.27 -2.73
N PRO A 219 21.25 4.41 -3.10
CA PRO A 219 22.17 3.26 -3.17
C PRO A 219 22.37 2.55 -1.83
N ASP A 220 22.14 3.22 -0.71
CA ASP A 220 22.21 2.65 0.64
C ASP A 220 20.84 2.22 1.20
N ALA A 221 19.90 1.92 0.28
CA ALA A 221 18.59 1.32 0.57
C ALA A 221 17.64 2.15 1.45
N TRP A 222 17.78 3.47 1.47
CA TRP A 222 16.71 4.34 1.90
C TRP A 222 15.70 4.51 0.76
N THR A 223 14.44 4.47 1.09
CA THR A 223 13.38 4.81 0.16
C THR A 223 12.51 5.87 0.78
N TYR A 224 12.26 6.88 0.02
CA TYR A 224 11.46 8.02 0.39
C TYR A 224 10.21 8.15 -0.49
N SER A 225 8.95 8.46 0.01
CA SER A 225 7.70 8.30 -0.71
C SER A 225 6.58 9.32 -0.58
N LEU A 226 5.88 9.50 -1.69
CA LEU A 226 4.60 10.17 -1.73
C LEU A 226 3.57 9.24 -2.40
N VAL A 227 2.52 8.90 -1.68
CA VAL A 227 1.45 8.01 -2.15
C VAL A 227 0.11 8.63 -1.85
N MET A 228 -0.71 8.79 -2.87
CA MET A 228 -2.10 9.14 -2.70
C MET A 228 -2.95 7.87 -2.78
N GLU A 229 -3.78 7.64 -1.77
CA GLU A 229 -4.63 6.45 -1.66
C GLU A 229 -6.09 6.91 -1.66
N SER A 230 -6.63 7.19 -2.82
CA SER A 230 -7.94 7.83 -2.95
C SER A 230 -9.03 6.82 -3.26
N THR A 231 -10.13 6.94 -2.58
CA THR A 231 -11.36 6.18 -2.86
C THR A 231 -12.47 7.14 -3.23
N TYR A 232 -13.18 6.84 -4.32
CA TYR A 232 -14.43 7.48 -4.68
C TYR A 232 -15.57 6.49 -4.48
N ASP A 233 -16.48 6.83 -3.60
CA ASP A 233 -17.73 6.10 -3.39
C ASP A 233 -18.81 6.67 -4.34
N TRP A 234 -19.30 5.83 -5.25
CA TRP A 234 -20.28 6.22 -6.25
C TRP A 234 -21.71 6.33 -5.69
N ASN A 235 -21.96 5.76 -4.52
CA ASN A 235 -23.28 5.82 -3.90
C ASN A 235 -23.46 7.14 -3.15
N THR A 236 -22.46 7.56 -2.41
CA THR A 236 -22.46 8.83 -1.66
C THR A 236 -21.93 9.99 -2.49
N GLU A 237 -21.31 9.72 -3.64
CA GLU A 237 -20.60 10.69 -4.48
C GLU A 237 -19.47 11.44 -3.73
N GLU A 238 -18.86 10.79 -2.76
CA GLU A 238 -17.82 11.37 -1.90
C GLU A 238 -16.42 10.80 -2.18
N TRP A 239 -15.42 11.67 -2.07
CA TRP A 239 -14.02 11.28 -2.08
C TRP A 239 -13.46 11.10 -0.67
N THR A 240 -12.55 10.13 -0.54
CA THR A 240 -11.60 10.05 0.57
C THR A 240 -10.20 10.09 -0.03
N VAL A 241 -9.42 11.15 0.27
CA VAL A 241 -8.12 11.44 -0.39
C VAL A 241 -6.99 11.55 0.64
N PRO A 242 -6.53 10.46 1.22
CA PRO A 242 -5.31 10.45 2.04
C PRO A 242 -4.06 10.52 1.16
N VAL A 243 -3.15 11.43 1.49
CA VAL A 243 -1.80 11.50 0.93
C VAL A 243 -0.80 11.14 2.01
N ASN A 244 0.06 10.18 1.71
CA ASN A 244 1.05 9.65 2.64
C ASN A 244 2.45 10.10 2.20
N ALA A 245 3.17 10.80 3.08
CA ALA A 245 4.59 11.08 2.95
C ALA A 245 5.35 10.15 3.90
N GLN A 246 6.29 9.35 3.37
CA GLN A 246 6.87 8.24 4.14
C GLN A 246 8.37 8.11 3.87
N VAL A 247 9.10 7.52 4.80
CA VAL A 247 10.51 7.12 4.65
C VAL A 247 10.67 5.68 5.12
N SER A 248 11.45 4.90 4.39
CA SER A 248 11.77 3.52 4.78
C SER A 248 13.26 3.22 4.62
N LYS A 249 13.71 2.23 5.37
CA LYS A 249 15.06 1.66 5.29
C LYS A 249 14.95 0.15 5.20
N LEU A 250 15.56 -0.43 4.19
CA LEU A 250 15.73 -1.87 4.12
C LEU A 250 17.01 -2.26 4.89
N MET A 251 16.86 -3.20 5.78
CA MET A 251 17.91 -3.71 6.65
C MET A 251 17.88 -5.24 6.70
N HIS A 252 18.97 -5.85 7.15
CA HIS A 252 19.04 -7.29 7.37
C HIS A 252 19.10 -7.59 8.88
N PHE A 253 18.18 -8.40 9.36
CA PHE A 253 18.21 -9.01 10.68
C PHE A 253 18.70 -10.45 10.54
N GLY A 254 19.99 -10.66 10.68
CA GLY A 254 20.64 -11.91 10.31
C GLY A 254 20.51 -12.14 8.79
N LYS A 255 19.81 -13.21 8.40
CA LYS A 255 19.54 -13.53 6.98
C LYS A 255 18.22 -12.97 6.46
N GLN A 256 17.40 -12.40 7.34
CA GLN A 256 16.06 -11.91 6.98
C GLN A 256 16.12 -10.43 6.57
N PRO A 257 15.87 -10.09 5.29
CA PRO A 257 15.69 -8.71 4.89
C PRO A 257 14.33 -8.20 5.38
N VAL A 258 14.34 -7.02 6.00
CA VAL A 258 13.15 -6.34 6.53
C VAL A 258 13.22 -4.86 6.16
N SER A 259 12.15 -4.32 5.61
CA SER A 259 12.01 -2.88 5.42
C SER A 259 11.17 -2.31 6.55
N LEU A 260 11.72 -1.33 7.27
CA LEU A 260 10.98 -0.55 8.26
C LEU A 260 10.63 0.81 7.68
N GLN A 261 9.39 1.25 7.87
CA GLN A 261 8.84 2.46 7.29
C GLN A 261 8.08 3.25 8.33
N VAL A 262 8.20 4.57 8.25
CA VAL A 262 7.37 5.52 8.99
C VAL A 262 6.82 6.55 8.02
N GLY A 263 5.61 7.06 8.29
CA GLY A 263 4.95 8.03 7.42
C GLY A 263 3.94 8.88 8.17
N TYR A 264 3.68 10.03 7.56
CA TYR A 264 2.61 10.94 7.92
C TYR A 264 1.54 10.87 6.84
N ARG A 265 0.28 10.84 7.24
CA ARG A 265 -0.91 10.81 6.38
C ARG A 265 -1.73 12.06 6.63
N HIS A 266 -2.13 12.73 5.56
CA HIS A 266 -3.07 13.84 5.61
C HIS A 266 -4.24 13.57 4.67
N TYR A 267 -5.46 13.84 5.13
CA TYR A 267 -6.68 13.69 4.34
C TYR A 267 -7.03 15.03 3.71
N PHE A 268 -6.81 15.16 2.39
CA PHE A 268 -7.11 16.37 1.62
C PHE A 268 -8.59 16.50 1.29
N ASP A 269 -9.28 15.38 1.18
CA ASP A 269 -10.72 15.29 1.04
C ASP A 269 -11.23 14.07 1.80
N LYS A 270 -12.42 14.16 2.37
CA LYS A 270 -13.00 13.12 3.21
C LYS A 270 -14.50 13.34 3.41
N PRO A 271 -15.29 12.29 3.63
CA PRO A 271 -16.66 12.41 4.09
C PRO A 271 -16.76 13.18 5.40
N SER A 272 -17.94 13.74 5.65
CA SER A 272 -18.20 14.42 6.94
C SER A 272 -17.94 13.47 8.12
N GLY A 273 -17.11 13.90 9.06
CA GLY A 273 -16.68 13.06 10.19
C GLY A 273 -15.59 12.06 9.86
N GLY A 274 -14.99 12.12 8.66
CA GLY A 274 -13.79 11.36 8.33
C GLY A 274 -12.54 11.90 9.04
N PRO A 275 -11.43 11.15 9.06
CA PRO A 275 -10.22 11.51 9.80
C PRO A 275 -9.51 12.72 9.19
N ASP A 276 -8.80 13.51 10.04
CA ASP A 276 -8.03 14.67 9.61
C ASP A 276 -6.63 14.31 9.14
N TRP A 277 -5.93 13.55 9.96
CA TRP A 277 -4.56 13.11 9.69
C TRP A 277 -4.27 11.79 10.40
N GLY A 278 -3.12 11.22 10.09
CA GLY A 278 -2.69 9.98 10.71
C GLY A 278 -1.20 9.76 10.62
N LEU A 279 -0.76 8.70 11.28
CA LEU A 279 0.60 8.17 11.22
C LEU A 279 0.57 6.75 10.65
N ARG A 280 1.64 6.40 9.95
CA ARG A 280 1.83 5.04 9.44
C ARG A 280 3.17 4.49 9.92
N PHE A 281 3.14 3.25 10.38
CA PHE A 281 4.32 2.45 10.62
C PHE A 281 4.18 1.12 9.87
N THR A 282 5.19 0.70 9.12
CA THR A 282 5.14 -0.57 8.38
C THR A 282 6.42 -1.37 8.60
N ALA A 283 6.26 -2.65 8.92
CA ALA A 283 7.33 -3.64 8.88
C ALA A 283 7.07 -4.63 7.74
N ILE A 284 7.98 -4.73 6.78
CA ILE A 284 7.83 -5.58 5.60
C ILE A 284 8.90 -6.66 5.62
N PHE A 285 8.48 -7.90 5.79
CA PHE A 285 9.35 -9.05 5.70
C PHE A 285 9.46 -9.52 4.25
N LEU A 286 10.69 -9.68 3.75
CA LEU A 286 10.97 -10.05 2.37
C LEU A 286 11.52 -11.46 2.30
N PHE A 287 11.06 -12.22 1.32
CA PHE A 287 11.51 -13.60 1.08
C PHE A 287 11.99 -13.72 -0.37
N PRO A 288 13.26 -13.33 -0.65
CA PRO A 288 13.87 -13.50 -1.97
C PRO A 288 13.88 -14.98 -2.35
N LYS A 289 13.56 -15.26 -3.63
CA LYS A 289 13.63 -16.62 -4.21
C LYS A 289 15.05 -17.01 -4.55
#